data_4fb06f4795c06b08018397f8e35011d2
#
_entry.id   4fb06f4795c06b08018397f8e35011d2
#
_cell.length_a   1.000
_cell.length_b   1.000
_cell.length_c   1.000
_cell.angle_alpha   90.00
_cell.angle_beta   90.00
_cell.angle_gamma   90.00
#
_symmetry.space_group_name_H-M   'P 1'
#
loop_
_entity.id
_entity.type
_entity.pdbx_description
1 polymer ?
#
loop_
_entity_poly.entity_id
_entity_poly.type
_entity_poly.pdbx_seq_one_letter_code
_entity_poly.pdbx_strand_id
1 'polypeptide(L)'
;MSQIILASASPRRKDLLEQIGLEFEICPAKGEEIITESRPDAVVLELSRQKAEEVAVGVLTYNEQRPDLATPQDILVIGADTVVAYEDEILGKPKDENDAKRMLSLLQGNTHSVYTGITLVFIDKSGRTGEHRFYEKTDVTMYPMSDEEMERYIASGEPMDKAGSYGIQG
;
A
#
# COMPACT_ATOMS: atom_id res chain seq x y z
N MET A 1 14.51 13.62 18.02
CA MET A 1 13.36 12.76 17.68
C MET A 1 13.58 12.31 16.25
N SER A 2 13.18 11.10 15.90
CA SER A 2 13.23 10.62 14.52
C SER A 2 11.96 11.08 13.80
N GLN A 3 12.07 11.56 12.57
CA GLN A 3 10.91 11.88 11.72
C GLN A 3 10.41 10.60 11.07
N ILE A 4 9.10 10.38 11.05
CA ILE A 4 8.47 9.26 10.33
C ILE A 4 7.69 9.84 9.15
N ILE A 5 7.87 9.25 7.96
CA ILE A 5 7.19 9.65 6.73
C ILE A 5 6.45 8.44 6.15
N LEU A 6 5.15 8.57 5.97
CA LEU A 6 4.32 7.57 5.29
C LEU A 6 4.29 7.87 3.78
N ALA A 7 4.90 6.99 2.98
CA ALA A 7 4.94 7.08 1.52
C ALA A 7 3.64 6.53 0.88
N SER A 8 2.47 6.94 1.39
CA SER A 8 1.18 6.46 0.91
C SER A 8 0.07 7.50 1.10
N ALA A 9 -0.83 7.59 0.11
CA ALA A 9 -2.05 8.40 0.19
C ALA A 9 -3.24 7.64 0.80
N SER A 10 -3.09 6.36 1.15
CA SER A 10 -4.19 5.53 1.65
C SER A 10 -4.68 5.99 3.03
N PRO A 11 -5.97 6.40 3.17
CA PRO A 11 -6.54 6.77 4.47
C PRO A 11 -6.45 5.62 5.49
N ARG A 12 -6.66 4.40 5.06
CA ARG A 12 -6.61 3.21 5.92
C ARG A 12 -5.23 3.00 6.56
N ARG A 13 -4.15 3.23 5.80
CA ARG A 13 -2.77 3.13 6.32
C ARG A 13 -2.47 4.25 7.32
N LYS A 14 -2.97 5.46 7.03
CA LYS A 14 -2.91 6.59 7.96
C LYS A 14 -3.59 6.21 9.27
N ASP A 15 -4.85 5.76 9.21
CA ASP A 15 -5.63 5.40 10.39
C ASP A 15 -4.96 4.30 11.23
N LEU A 16 -4.35 3.30 10.59
CA LEU A 16 -3.61 2.23 11.30
C LEU A 16 -2.40 2.77 12.06
N LEU A 17 -1.62 3.68 11.46
CA LEU A 17 -0.47 4.29 12.16
C LEU A 17 -0.91 5.21 13.30
N GLU A 18 -2.01 5.95 13.13
CA GLU A 18 -2.60 6.77 14.20
C GLU A 18 -3.12 5.91 15.36
N GLN A 19 -3.74 4.75 15.08
CA GLN A 19 -4.22 3.83 16.12
C GLN A 19 -3.11 3.31 17.03
N ILE A 20 -1.90 3.14 16.51
CA ILE A 20 -0.74 2.73 17.32
C ILE A 20 0.03 3.91 17.92
N GLY A 21 -0.49 5.13 17.77
CA GLY A 21 0.04 6.33 18.41
C GLY A 21 1.31 6.88 17.77
N LEU A 22 1.57 6.59 16.49
CA LEU A 22 2.71 7.17 15.77
C LEU A 22 2.37 8.58 15.27
N GLU A 23 3.33 9.50 15.46
CA GLU A 23 3.33 10.81 14.81
C GLU A 23 4.13 10.70 13.51
N PHE A 24 3.55 11.08 12.38
CA PHE A 24 4.18 10.95 11.06
C PHE A 24 3.68 12.02 10.09
N GLU A 25 4.45 12.24 9.05
CA GLU A 25 4.07 13.06 7.90
C GLU A 25 3.63 12.17 6.73
N ILE A 26 2.71 12.68 5.89
CA ILE A 26 2.26 11.97 4.69
C ILE A 26 2.93 12.59 3.48
N CYS A 27 3.71 11.78 2.75
CA CYS A 27 4.34 12.15 1.50
C CYS A 27 4.16 11.00 0.48
N PRO A 28 3.04 10.97 -0.26
CA PRO A 28 2.77 9.89 -1.20
C PRO A 28 3.80 9.86 -2.34
N ALA A 29 4.26 8.67 -2.70
CA ALA A 29 4.96 8.44 -3.95
C ALA A 29 4.03 8.75 -5.14
N LYS A 30 4.58 9.31 -6.22
CA LYS A 30 3.86 9.78 -7.42
C LYS A 30 4.35 9.12 -8.70
N GLY A 31 5.45 8.37 -8.61
CA GLY A 31 6.04 7.65 -9.74
C GLY A 31 5.12 6.55 -10.27
N GLU A 32 5.38 6.14 -11.51
CA GLU A 32 4.69 5.01 -12.12
C GLU A 32 5.12 3.70 -11.43
N GLU A 33 4.16 2.88 -11.07
CA GLU A 33 4.40 1.56 -10.49
C GLU A 33 4.84 0.59 -11.60
N ILE A 34 6.03 0.02 -11.44
CA ILE A 34 6.60 -0.97 -12.38
C ILE A 34 6.56 -2.33 -11.69
N ILE A 35 5.83 -3.27 -12.29
CA ILE A 35 5.72 -4.64 -11.78
C ILE A 35 6.53 -5.55 -12.71
N THR A 36 7.58 -6.16 -12.17
CA THR A 36 8.41 -7.15 -12.86
C THR A 36 8.24 -8.55 -12.26
N GLU A 37 7.71 -8.62 -11.06
CA GLU A 37 7.44 -9.84 -10.33
C GLU A 37 6.06 -10.43 -10.66
N SER A 38 5.90 -11.73 -10.47
CA SER A 38 4.64 -12.44 -10.75
C SER A 38 4.02 -13.09 -9.52
N ARG A 39 4.79 -13.31 -8.45
CA ARG A 39 4.28 -13.87 -7.21
C ARG A 39 3.74 -12.76 -6.32
N PRO A 40 2.58 -12.93 -5.67
CA PRO A 40 1.94 -11.89 -4.88
C PRO A 40 2.82 -11.31 -3.78
N ASP A 41 3.58 -12.15 -3.06
CA ASP A 41 4.53 -11.74 -2.03
C ASP A 41 5.68 -10.88 -2.59
N ALA A 42 6.22 -11.25 -3.76
CA ALA A 42 7.26 -10.49 -4.43
C ALA A 42 6.74 -9.16 -4.99
N VAL A 43 5.53 -9.16 -5.59
CA VAL A 43 4.87 -7.94 -6.12
C VAL A 43 4.68 -6.89 -5.03
N VAL A 44 4.13 -7.27 -3.85
CA VAL A 44 3.91 -6.28 -2.79
C VAL A 44 5.21 -5.76 -2.18
N LEU A 45 6.28 -6.58 -2.15
CA LEU A 45 7.60 -6.13 -1.73
C LEU A 45 8.24 -5.19 -2.74
N GLU A 46 8.08 -5.46 -4.04
CA GLU A 46 8.56 -4.59 -5.12
C GLU A 46 7.86 -3.23 -5.08
N LEU A 47 6.53 -3.21 -5.02
CA LEU A 47 5.75 -1.98 -5.02
C LEU A 47 5.91 -1.16 -3.73
N SER A 48 5.96 -1.81 -2.57
CA SER A 48 6.22 -1.09 -1.31
C SER A 48 7.61 -0.46 -1.30
N ARG A 49 8.60 -1.15 -1.88
CA ARG A 49 9.96 -0.65 -2.03
C ARG A 49 10.02 0.58 -2.93
N GLN A 50 9.44 0.52 -4.13
CA GLN A 50 9.41 1.65 -5.07
C GLN A 50 8.87 2.91 -4.40
N LYS A 51 7.76 2.77 -3.64
CA LYS A 51 7.14 3.89 -2.91
C LYS A 51 8.06 4.46 -1.83
N ALA A 52 8.69 3.60 -1.04
CA ALA A 52 9.58 4.04 0.03
C ALA A 52 10.85 4.70 -0.51
N GLU A 53 11.47 4.10 -1.54
CA GLU A 53 12.71 4.61 -2.15
C GLU A 53 12.49 5.96 -2.83
N GLU A 54 11.39 6.14 -3.58
CA GLU A 54 11.08 7.42 -4.22
C GLU A 54 11.04 8.57 -3.22
N VAL A 55 10.32 8.36 -2.11
CA VAL A 55 10.20 9.38 -1.06
C VAL A 55 11.54 9.59 -0.34
N ALA A 56 12.27 8.51 -0.05
CA ALA A 56 13.60 8.61 0.59
C ALA A 56 14.60 9.39 -0.28
N VAL A 57 14.63 9.13 -1.58
CA VAL A 57 15.45 9.89 -2.54
C VAL A 57 15.04 11.35 -2.56
N GLY A 58 13.74 11.65 -2.56
CA GLY A 58 13.23 13.02 -2.49
C GLY A 58 13.71 13.77 -1.24
N VAL A 59 13.69 13.12 -0.09
CA VAL A 59 14.18 13.68 1.18
C VAL A 59 15.69 13.97 1.14
N LEU A 60 16.48 13.02 0.66
CA LEU A 60 17.93 13.17 0.53
C LEU A 60 18.28 14.32 -0.42
N THR A 61 17.63 14.36 -1.59
CA THR A 61 17.84 15.42 -2.58
C THR A 61 17.49 16.81 -2.02
N TYR A 62 16.37 16.91 -1.29
CA TYR A 62 15.97 18.16 -0.64
C TYR A 62 17.02 18.62 0.38
N ASN A 63 17.51 17.72 1.22
CA ASN A 63 18.51 18.04 2.23
C ASN A 63 19.84 18.46 1.61
N GLU A 64 20.27 17.86 0.51
CA GLU A 64 21.47 18.26 -0.22
C GLU A 64 21.34 19.64 -0.87
N GLN A 65 20.18 19.97 -1.44
CA GLN A 65 19.92 21.24 -2.10
C GLN A 65 19.66 22.40 -1.12
N ARG A 66 19.24 22.11 0.08
CA ARG A 66 18.86 23.08 1.12
C ARG A 66 19.51 22.77 2.46
N PRO A 67 20.84 22.73 2.55
CA PRO A 67 21.54 22.35 3.78
C PRO A 67 21.30 23.34 4.94
N ASP A 68 20.92 24.58 4.63
CA ASP A 68 20.53 25.62 5.58
C ASP A 68 19.15 25.38 6.24
N LEU A 69 18.29 24.63 5.58
CA LEU A 69 16.95 24.25 6.06
C LEU A 69 16.90 22.80 6.59
N ALA A 70 17.88 21.99 6.22
CA ALA A 70 17.95 20.60 6.65
C ALA A 70 18.21 20.51 8.16
N THR A 71 17.30 19.91 8.90
CA THR A 71 17.55 19.59 10.31
C THR A 71 18.16 18.19 10.37
N PRO A 72 19.42 18.05 10.85
CA PRO A 72 20.04 16.73 10.98
C PRO A 72 19.27 15.85 11.97
N GLN A 73 18.48 14.93 11.47
CA GLN A 73 17.70 13.99 12.28
C GLN A 73 17.63 12.63 11.57
N ASP A 74 17.35 11.60 12.34
CA ASP A 74 17.10 10.28 11.78
C ASP A 74 15.68 10.26 11.18
N ILE A 75 15.54 9.70 10.01
CA ILE A 75 14.26 9.63 9.26
C ILE A 75 13.92 8.18 8.98
N LEU A 76 12.65 7.83 9.18
CA LEU A 76 12.07 6.55 8.77
C LEU A 76 11.01 6.80 7.70
N VAL A 77 11.21 6.26 6.50
CA VAL A 77 10.21 6.26 5.44
C VAL A 77 9.52 4.90 5.41
N ILE A 78 8.18 4.90 5.43
CA ILE A 78 7.34 3.70 5.41
C ILE A 78 6.63 3.65 4.07
N GLY A 79 7.00 2.69 3.22
CA GLY A 79 6.26 2.32 2.01
C GLY A 79 5.43 1.07 2.25
N ALA A 80 4.25 1.00 1.66
CA ALA A 80 3.40 -0.18 1.74
C ALA A 80 2.60 -0.38 0.45
N ASP A 81 2.32 -1.64 0.14
CA ASP A 81 1.42 -2.02 -0.95
C ASP A 81 0.58 -3.26 -0.58
N THR A 82 -0.59 -3.39 -1.21
CA THR A 82 -1.52 -4.49 -0.92
C THR A 82 -2.13 -5.00 -2.21
N VAL A 83 -2.11 -6.33 -2.39
CA VAL A 83 -2.80 -7.01 -3.48
C VAL A 83 -3.66 -8.15 -2.92
N VAL A 84 -4.69 -8.51 -3.66
CA VAL A 84 -5.50 -9.71 -3.45
C VAL A 84 -5.06 -10.75 -4.47
N ALA A 85 -4.91 -12.00 -4.05
CA ALA A 85 -4.56 -13.11 -4.92
C ALA A 85 -5.61 -14.22 -4.79
N TYR A 86 -6.14 -14.65 -5.92
CA TYR A 86 -7.06 -15.78 -6.00
C TYR A 86 -6.67 -16.67 -7.18
N GLU A 87 -6.46 -17.95 -6.91
CA GLU A 87 -5.89 -18.90 -7.87
C GLU A 87 -4.57 -18.35 -8.45
N ASP A 88 -4.49 -18.18 -9.78
CA ASP A 88 -3.32 -17.68 -10.48
C ASP A 88 -3.41 -16.18 -10.81
N GLU A 89 -4.43 -15.46 -10.31
CA GLU A 89 -4.67 -14.04 -10.60
C GLU A 89 -4.33 -13.15 -9.41
N ILE A 90 -3.57 -12.06 -9.69
CA ILE A 90 -3.34 -10.97 -8.75
C ILE A 90 -4.31 -9.84 -9.07
N LEU A 91 -5.16 -9.51 -8.11
CA LEU A 91 -6.18 -8.48 -8.22
C LEU A 91 -5.69 -7.20 -7.53
N GLY A 92 -5.40 -6.20 -8.33
CA GLY A 92 -5.18 -4.83 -7.88
C GLY A 92 -6.49 -4.06 -7.69
N LYS A 93 -6.44 -2.73 -7.82
CA LYS A 93 -7.64 -1.91 -7.85
C LYS A 93 -8.41 -2.13 -9.15
N PRO A 94 -9.76 -2.13 -9.13
CA PRO A 94 -10.55 -2.25 -10.33
C PRO A 94 -10.35 -1.05 -11.26
N LYS A 95 -10.41 -1.29 -12.56
CA LYS A 95 -10.28 -0.24 -13.58
C LYS A 95 -11.58 0.56 -13.74
N ASP A 96 -12.69 -0.10 -13.56
CA ASP A 96 -14.06 0.42 -13.66
C ASP A 96 -15.05 -0.46 -12.88
N GLU A 97 -16.33 -0.10 -12.90
CA GLU A 97 -17.40 -0.84 -12.22
C GLU A 97 -17.56 -2.28 -12.73
N ASN A 98 -17.33 -2.51 -14.04
CA ASN A 98 -17.41 -3.86 -14.62
C ASN A 98 -16.27 -4.74 -14.11
N ASP A 99 -15.07 -4.20 -14.01
CA ASP A 99 -13.92 -4.92 -13.45
C ASP A 99 -14.12 -5.16 -11.94
N ALA A 100 -14.72 -4.21 -11.21
CA ALA A 100 -15.12 -4.40 -9.83
C ALA A 100 -16.12 -5.56 -9.66
N LYS A 101 -17.15 -5.60 -10.53
CA LYS A 101 -18.12 -6.70 -10.54
C LYS A 101 -17.48 -8.04 -10.85
N ARG A 102 -16.54 -8.08 -11.82
CA ARG A 102 -15.76 -9.27 -12.15
C ARG A 102 -14.98 -9.79 -10.95
N MET A 103 -14.25 -8.89 -10.27
CA MET A 103 -13.44 -9.24 -9.09
C MET A 103 -14.32 -9.77 -7.96
N LEU A 104 -15.40 -9.07 -7.61
CA LEU A 104 -16.34 -9.51 -6.57
C LEU A 104 -16.99 -10.87 -6.91
N SER A 105 -17.37 -11.07 -8.17
CA SER A 105 -17.94 -12.35 -8.63
C SER A 105 -16.94 -13.50 -8.51
N LEU A 106 -15.66 -13.22 -8.67
CA LEU A 106 -14.59 -14.21 -8.54
C LEU A 106 -14.33 -14.57 -7.07
N LEU A 107 -14.42 -13.60 -6.17
CA LEU A 107 -14.05 -13.76 -4.76
C LEU A 107 -15.22 -14.21 -3.86
N GLN A 108 -16.47 -13.87 -4.21
CA GLN A 108 -17.63 -14.21 -3.41
C GLN A 108 -17.80 -15.73 -3.26
N GLY A 109 -18.13 -16.21 -2.05
CA GLY A 109 -18.26 -17.63 -1.74
C GLY A 109 -16.93 -18.42 -1.71
N ASN A 110 -15.80 -17.76 -1.95
CA ASN A 110 -14.48 -18.39 -2.04
C ASN A 110 -13.51 -17.89 -0.98
N THR A 111 -12.42 -18.63 -0.80
CA THR A 111 -11.28 -18.21 0.02
C THR A 111 -10.16 -17.73 -0.90
N HIS A 112 -9.64 -16.53 -0.61
CA HIS A 112 -8.55 -15.91 -1.33
C HIS A 112 -7.50 -15.37 -0.34
N SER A 113 -6.36 -14.92 -0.83
CA SER A 113 -5.28 -14.39 0.00
C SER A 113 -5.08 -12.90 -0.23
N VAL A 114 -4.88 -12.15 0.84
CA VAL A 114 -4.47 -10.75 0.82
C VAL A 114 -3.01 -10.67 1.25
N TYR A 115 -2.19 -10.03 0.42
CA TYR A 115 -0.78 -9.78 0.73
C TYR A 115 -0.57 -8.29 0.93
N THR A 116 0.14 -7.93 2.01
CA THR A 116 0.59 -6.56 2.24
C THR A 116 2.09 -6.55 2.44
N GLY A 117 2.80 -5.89 1.54
CA GLY A 117 4.24 -5.66 1.63
C GLY A 117 4.53 -4.33 2.33
N ILE A 118 5.56 -4.32 3.15
CA ILE A 118 6.05 -3.14 3.87
C ILE A 118 7.54 -3.01 3.62
N THR A 119 7.97 -1.80 3.27
CA THR A 119 9.36 -1.42 3.17
C THR A 119 9.64 -0.24 4.10
N LEU A 120 10.63 -0.41 4.95
CA LEU A 120 11.14 0.60 5.88
C LEU A 120 12.49 1.07 5.36
N VAL A 121 12.62 2.35 5.02
CA VAL A 121 13.90 2.97 4.64
C VAL A 121 14.34 3.90 5.77
N PHE A 122 15.49 3.61 6.34
CA PHE A 122 16.12 4.43 7.39
C PHE A 122 17.15 5.35 6.76
N ILE A 123 17.13 6.62 7.15
CA ILE A 123 18.12 7.62 6.77
C ILE A 123 18.69 8.18 8.07
N ASP A 124 19.98 7.99 8.34
CA ASP A 124 20.61 8.55 9.52
C ASP A 124 21.00 10.04 9.30
N LYS A 125 21.38 10.71 10.38
CA LYS A 125 21.80 12.14 10.36
C LYS A 125 22.95 12.44 9.40
N SER A 126 23.70 11.42 8.98
CA SER A 126 24.80 11.57 8.02
C SER A 126 24.38 11.27 6.58
N GLY A 127 23.10 10.94 6.35
CA GLY A 127 22.56 10.59 5.04
C GLY A 127 22.80 9.12 4.64
N ARG A 128 23.32 8.27 5.55
CA ARG A 128 23.45 6.83 5.25
C ARG A 128 22.09 6.18 5.36
N THR A 129 21.82 5.28 4.41
CA THR A 129 20.54 4.57 4.31
C THR A 129 20.65 3.11 4.72
N GLY A 130 19.57 2.58 5.26
CA GLY A 130 19.35 1.16 5.48
C GLY A 130 17.93 0.79 5.09
N GLU A 131 17.69 -0.47 4.77
CA GLU A 131 16.39 -0.95 4.34
C GLU A 131 16.01 -2.23 5.08
N HIS A 132 14.71 -2.36 5.41
CA HIS A 132 14.11 -3.59 5.90
C HIS A 132 12.78 -3.82 5.19
N ARG A 133 12.54 -5.05 4.70
CA ARG A 133 11.34 -5.43 3.97
C ARG A 133 10.73 -6.70 4.53
N PHE A 134 9.40 -6.71 4.60
CA PHE A 134 8.64 -7.89 4.96
C PHE A 134 7.24 -7.81 4.36
N TYR A 135 6.54 -8.93 4.34
CA TYR A 135 5.13 -8.99 3.97
C TYR A 135 4.35 -9.83 4.96
N GLU A 136 3.04 -9.55 5.01
CA GLU A 136 2.05 -10.35 5.71
C GLU A 136 1.04 -10.92 4.71
N LYS A 137 0.63 -12.16 4.96
CA LYS A 137 -0.40 -12.86 4.19
C LYS A 137 -1.57 -13.18 5.10
N THR A 138 -2.78 -12.84 4.65
CA THR A 138 -4.03 -13.19 5.33
C THR A 138 -4.96 -13.91 4.36
N ASP A 139 -5.46 -15.09 4.76
CA ASP A 139 -6.50 -15.76 4.00
C ASP A 139 -7.88 -15.25 4.43
N VAL A 140 -8.70 -14.89 3.46
CA VAL A 140 -10.04 -14.31 3.64
C VAL A 140 -11.05 -15.18 2.94
N THR A 141 -12.10 -15.59 3.66
CA THR A 141 -13.25 -16.29 3.07
C THR A 141 -14.43 -15.34 3.01
N MET A 142 -14.94 -15.08 1.81
CA MET A 142 -16.13 -14.27 1.61
C MET A 142 -17.39 -15.13 1.61
N TYR A 143 -18.45 -14.61 2.20
CA TYR A 143 -19.78 -15.21 2.01
C TYR A 143 -20.27 -15.01 0.58
N PRO A 144 -21.17 -15.90 0.10
CA PRO A 144 -21.85 -15.67 -1.18
C PRO A 144 -22.58 -14.32 -1.17
N MET A 145 -22.53 -13.62 -2.30
CA MET A 145 -23.23 -12.37 -2.55
C MET A 145 -24.18 -12.52 -3.71
N SER A 146 -25.37 -11.94 -3.61
CA SER A 146 -26.28 -11.84 -4.76
C SER A 146 -25.80 -10.73 -5.73
N ASP A 147 -26.26 -10.79 -6.98
CA ASP A 147 -25.97 -9.75 -7.97
C ASP A 147 -26.44 -8.36 -7.49
N GLU A 148 -27.60 -8.30 -6.82
CA GLU A 148 -28.15 -7.05 -6.28
C GLU A 148 -27.28 -6.46 -5.15
N GLU A 149 -26.68 -7.31 -4.30
CA GLU A 149 -25.74 -6.86 -3.26
C GLU A 149 -24.46 -6.34 -3.87
N MET A 150 -23.90 -7.03 -4.86
CA MET A 150 -22.70 -6.57 -5.59
C MET A 150 -22.96 -5.21 -6.27
N GLU A 151 -24.08 -5.07 -6.98
CA GLU A 151 -24.43 -3.82 -7.67
C GLU A 151 -24.60 -2.65 -6.69
N ARG A 152 -25.27 -2.86 -5.56
CA ARG A 152 -25.39 -1.84 -4.51
C ARG A 152 -24.04 -1.44 -3.93
N TYR A 153 -23.17 -2.41 -3.69
CA TYR A 153 -21.84 -2.15 -3.15
C TYR A 153 -20.97 -1.38 -4.15
N ILE A 154 -21.01 -1.75 -5.44
CA ILE A 154 -20.30 -1.03 -6.51
C ILE A 154 -20.82 0.39 -6.64
N ALA A 155 -22.14 0.59 -6.63
CA ALA A 155 -22.76 1.91 -6.73
C ALA A 155 -22.39 2.86 -5.56
N SER A 156 -21.93 2.33 -4.42
CA SER A 156 -21.41 3.15 -3.32
C SER A 156 -20.08 3.84 -3.65
N GLY A 157 -19.37 3.38 -4.68
CA GLY A 157 -18.03 3.84 -5.04
C GLY A 157 -16.92 3.29 -4.15
N GLU A 158 -17.27 2.62 -3.04
CA GLU A 158 -16.31 2.09 -2.06
C GLU A 158 -15.31 1.10 -2.64
N PRO A 159 -15.67 0.18 -3.56
CA PRO A 159 -14.73 -0.77 -4.15
C PRO A 159 -13.58 -0.17 -4.94
N MET A 160 -13.76 1.03 -5.49
CA MET A 160 -12.93 1.56 -6.58
C MET A 160 -11.49 1.90 -6.19
N ASP A 161 -11.21 2.06 -4.92
CA ASP A 161 -9.85 2.35 -4.40
C ASP A 161 -9.19 1.16 -3.70
N LYS A 162 -9.79 -0.03 -3.80
CA LYS A 162 -9.38 -1.21 -3.04
C LYS A 162 -8.92 -2.36 -3.93
N ALA A 163 -7.83 -3.02 -3.55
CA ALA A 163 -7.40 -4.27 -4.18
C ALA A 163 -8.49 -5.35 -4.03
N GLY A 164 -8.80 -6.07 -5.11
CA GLY A 164 -9.87 -7.07 -5.14
C GLY A 164 -11.28 -6.48 -5.01
N SER A 165 -11.43 -5.16 -5.13
CA SER A 165 -12.72 -4.45 -5.10
C SER A 165 -13.49 -4.57 -3.78
N TYR A 166 -12.85 -4.77 -2.65
CA TYR A 166 -13.53 -4.80 -1.35
C TYR A 166 -12.63 -4.32 -0.20
N GLY A 167 -13.25 -3.99 0.92
CA GLY A 167 -12.56 -3.65 2.17
C GLY A 167 -13.21 -4.31 3.37
N ILE A 168 -12.40 -4.67 4.36
CA ILE A 168 -12.87 -5.25 5.62
C ILE A 168 -13.53 -4.21 6.54
N GLN A 169 -13.33 -2.93 6.25
CA GLN A 169 -13.78 -1.79 7.07
C GLN A 169 -14.96 -1.04 6.46
N GLY A 170 -15.62 -1.61 5.45
CA GLY A 170 -16.75 -1.02 4.74
C GLY A 170 -18.07 -1.68 5.07
#